data_cfa8082fc3d9acad9ac8c727c1324876
#
_entry.id   cfa8082fc3d9acad9ac8c727c1324876
#
_cell.length_a   1.000
_cell.length_b   1.000
_cell.length_c   1.000
_cell.angle_alpha   90.00
_cell.angle_beta   90.00
_cell.angle_gamma   90.00
#
_symmetry.space_group_name_H-M   'P 1'
#
loop_
_entity.id
_entity.type
_entity.pdbx_description
1 polymer ?
#
loop_
_entity_poly.entity_id
_entity_poly.type
_entity_poly.pdbx_seq_one_letter_code
_entity_poly.pdbx_strand_id
1 'polypeptide(L)'
;MSFSDRDGVIWFDGQMVPWRDAQVHVLTHTLHYGLGVFEGVRAYQTDRGTAIFRLADHTDRFFGSAHILGMKIPYDAKTLNDAQVAVVRENGLASAYLRPLAFYGSEGMGIRADMLQTHIAIATWEWGAYLGEDGLKN
;
A
#
# COMPACT_ATOMS: atom_id res chain seq x y z
N MET A 1 13.72 -12.65 -10.32
CA MET A 1 13.96 -11.73 -9.19
C MET A 1 12.74 -11.68 -8.29
N SER A 2 12.92 -11.81 -6.99
CA SER A 2 11.82 -11.71 -6.04
C SER A 2 11.28 -10.28 -5.96
N PHE A 3 9.98 -10.15 -5.77
CA PHE A 3 9.34 -8.84 -5.56
C PHE A 3 9.85 -8.11 -4.33
N SER A 4 10.39 -8.85 -3.35
CA SER A 4 10.99 -8.29 -2.15
C SER A 4 12.43 -7.79 -2.34
N ASP A 5 13.06 -8.14 -3.45
CA ASP A 5 14.46 -7.81 -3.75
C ASP A 5 14.55 -6.73 -4.81
N ARG A 6 14.24 -5.50 -4.44
CA ARG A 6 14.26 -4.33 -5.30
C ARG A 6 14.91 -3.14 -4.61
N ASP A 7 15.44 -2.24 -5.40
CA ASP A 7 15.80 -0.91 -4.93
C ASP A 7 14.54 -0.04 -4.80
N GLY A 8 14.62 1.01 -4.01
CA GLY A 8 13.52 1.94 -3.80
C GLY A 8 13.05 1.99 -2.36
N VAL A 9 11.89 2.61 -2.17
CA VAL A 9 11.30 2.83 -0.86
C VAL A 9 9.83 2.43 -0.83
N ILE A 10 9.36 2.07 0.36
CA ILE A 10 7.95 1.83 0.67
C ILE A 10 7.57 2.77 1.81
N TRP A 11 6.42 3.45 1.70
CA TRP A 11 5.88 4.19 2.82
C TRP A 11 5.27 3.19 3.81
N PHE A 12 5.80 3.18 5.04
CA PHE A 12 5.40 2.23 6.06
C PHE A 12 5.23 2.95 7.40
N ASP A 13 4.02 2.98 7.90
CA ASP A 13 3.65 3.58 9.19
C ASP A 13 4.22 5.00 9.39
N GLY A 14 4.08 5.84 8.38
CA GLY A 14 4.45 7.26 8.45
C GLY A 14 5.86 7.57 7.98
N GLN A 15 6.65 6.58 7.54
CA GLN A 15 8.04 6.78 7.11
C GLN A 15 8.33 6.08 5.79
N MET A 16 9.23 6.66 4.99
CA MET A 16 9.82 5.96 3.87
C MET A 16 10.89 5.00 4.40
N VAL A 17 10.71 3.71 4.14
CA VAL A 17 11.69 2.67 4.51
C VAL A 17 12.30 2.08 3.25
N PRO A 18 13.57 1.62 3.29
CA PRO A 18 14.15 0.90 2.16
C PRO A 18 13.28 -0.30 1.79
N TRP A 19 13.10 -0.54 0.49
CA TRP A 19 12.21 -1.58 -0.02
C TRP A 19 12.43 -2.93 0.65
N ARG A 20 13.71 -3.34 0.79
CA ARG A 20 14.08 -4.64 1.37
C ARG A 20 13.81 -4.74 2.87
N ASP A 21 13.67 -3.61 3.55
CA ASP A 21 13.43 -3.55 5.00
C ASP A 21 11.92 -3.52 5.35
N ALA A 22 11.05 -3.37 4.36
CA ALA A 22 9.60 -3.39 4.57
C ALA A 22 9.12 -4.83 4.77
N GLN A 23 9.28 -5.33 5.99
CA GLN A 23 9.02 -6.72 6.37
C GLN A 23 8.12 -6.77 7.60
N VAL A 24 7.43 -7.89 7.77
CA VAL A 24 6.60 -8.18 8.94
C VAL A 24 6.97 -9.53 9.53
N HIS A 25 6.72 -9.67 10.82
CA HIS A 25 6.93 -10.94 11.52
C HIS A 25 5.91 -11.98 11.07
N VAL A 26 6.29 -13.25 11.08
CA VAL A 26 5.40 -14.37 10.70
C VAL A 26 4.16 -14.47 11.60
N LEU A 27 4.21 -13.95 12.82
CA LEU A 27 3.06 -13.87 13.72
C LEU A 27 2.24 -12.59 13.56
N THR A 28 2.40 -11.87 12.45
CA THR A 28 1.50 -10.77 12.07
C THR A 28 0.08 -11.29 11.95
N HIS A 29 -0.85 -10.70 12.71
CA HIS A 29 -2.21 -11.20 12.86
C HIS A 29 -2.93 -11.40 11.51
N THR A 30 -2.81 -10.46 10.60
CA THR A 30 -3.46 -10.54 9.27
C THR A 30 -3.03 -11.78 8.49
N LEU A 31 -1.79 -12.26 8.64
CA LEU A 31 -1.32 -13.46 7.95
C LEU A 31 -2.05 -14.72 8.42
N HIS A 32 -2.58 -14.73 9.64
CA HIS A 32 -3.26 -15.88 10.23
C HIS A 32 -4.78 -15.81 10.09
N TYR A 33 -5.34 -14.62 10.20
CA TYR A 33 -6.79 -14.43 10.28
C TYR A 33 -7.40 -13.70 9.09
N GLY A 34 -6.58 -13.19 8.19
CA GLY A 34 -7.03 -12.57 6.95
C GLY A 34 -7.70 -11.20 7.12
N LEU A 35 -7.65 -10.59 8.29
CA LEU A 35 -8.23 -9.27 8.53
C LEU A 35 -7.27 -8.19 8.02
N GLY A 36 -7.43 -7.83 6.77
CA GLY A 36 -6.69 -6.77 6.11
C GLY A 36 -7.45 -6.26 4.90
N VAL A 37 -7.15 -5.04 4.48
CA VAL A 37 -7.75 -4.40 3.30
C VAL A 37 -6.68 -3.74 2.46
N PHE A 38 -6.93 -3.64 1.17
CA PHE A 38 -6.01 -2.99 0.24
C PHE A 38 -6.75 -2.26 -0.87
N GLU A 39 -6.02 -1.40 -1.57
CA GLU A 39 -6.45 -0.78 -2.81
C GLU A 39 -5.46 -1.09 -3.94
N GLY A 40 -5.92 -0.95 -5.19
CA GLY A 40 -5.08 -0.97 -6.36
C GLY A 40 -5.29 0.33 -7.13
N VAL A 41 -4.26 1.17 -7.20
CA VAL A 41 -4.34 2.52 -7.75
C VAL A 41 -3.33 2.66 -8.88
N ARG A 42 -3.70 3.37 -9.95
CA ARG A 42 -2.81 3.60 -11.08
C ARG A 42 -2.35 5.04 -11.17
N ALA A 43 -1.09 5.21 -11.52
CA ALA A 43 -0.53 6.49 -11.89
C ALA A 43 -0.08 6.45 -13.35
N TYR A 44 -0.33 7.52 -14.07
CA TYR A 44 -0.04 7.63 -15.50
C TYR A 44 0.85 8.84 -15.78
N GLN A 45 1.78 8.65 -16.71
CA GLN A 45 2.54 9.77 -17.26
C GLN A 45 1.62 10.66 -18.10
N THR A 46 1.66 11.96 -17.85
CA THR A 46 0.91 12.97 -18.60
C THR A 46 1.85 14.11 -19.03
N ASP A 47 1.36 15.00 -19.87
CA ASP A 47 2.10 16.21 -20.31
C ASP A 47 2.50 17.11 -19.14
N ARG A 48 1.83 16.99 -17.99
CA ARG A 48 2.07 17.78 -16.78
C ARG A 48 2.81 16.99 -15.70
N GLY A 49 3.34 15.82 -16.03
CA GLY A 49 3.98 14.91 -15.08
C GLY A 49 3.10 13.71 -14.76
N THR A 50 3.46 12.98 -13.72
CA THR A 50 2.74 11.78 -13.30
C THR A 50 1.47 12.16 -12.53
N ALA A 51 0.34 11.60 -12.92
CA ALA A 51 -0.95 11.81 -12.27
C ALA A 51 -1.51 10.47 -11.74
N ILE A 52 -1.94 10.48 -10.49
CA ILE A 52 -2.60 9.32 -9.87
C ILE A 52 -4.09 9.40 -10.18
N PHE A 53 -4.61 8.36 -10.84
CA PHE A 53 -5.99 8.34 -11.30
C PHE A 53 -6.96 8.10 -10.14
N ARG A 54 -7.89 9.05 -9.93
CA ARG A 54 -8.96 9.00 -8.92
C ARG A 54 -8.46 8.70 -7.51
N LEU A 55 -7.34 9.33 -7.12
CA LEU A 55 -6.69 9.09 -5.84
C LEU A 55 -7.65 9.25 -4.65
N ALA A 56 -8.41 10.33 -4.61
CA ALA A 56 -9.34 10.61 -3.51
C ALA A 56 -10.42 9.52 -3.40
N ASP A 57 -10.98 9.08 -4.52
CA ASP A 57 -12.02 8.03 -4.54
C ASP A 57 -11.47 6.69 -4.04
N HIS A 58 -10.24 6.33 -4.43
CA HIS A 58 -9.58 5.13 -3.93
C HIS A 58 -9.31 5.21 -2.44
N THR A 59 -8.87 6.38 -1.96
CA THR A 59 -8.64 6.58 -0.53
C THR A 59 -9.94 6.48 0.26
N ASP A 60 -11.03 7.07 -0.23
CA ASP A 60 -12.36 6.96 0.40
C ASP A 60 -12.80 5.49 0.48
N ARG A 61 -12.60 4.72 -0.60
CA ARG A 61 -12.93 3.29 -0.61
C ARG A 61 -12.04 2.48 0.33
N PHE A 62 -10.77 2.84 0.46
CA PHE A 62 -9.86 2.23 1.41
C PHE A 62 -10.34 2.38 2.85
N PHE A 63 -10.75 3.60 3.24
CA PHE A 63 -11.37 3.86 4.54
C PHE A 63 -12.69 3.10 4.71
N GLY A 64 -13.52 3.04 3.68
CA GLY A 64 -14.77 2.29 3.69
C GLY A 64 -14.55 0.79 3.92
N SER A 65 -13.58 0.21 3.23
CA SER A 65 -13.21 -1.20 3.40
C SER A 65 -12.72 -1.50 4.82
N ALA A 66 -11.87 -0.63 5.38
CA ALA A 66 -11.41 -0.76 6.75
C ALA A 66 -12.58 -0.66 7.75
N HIS A 67 -13.50 0.27 7.52
CA HIS A 67 -14.69 0.45 8.35
C HIS A 67 -15.56 -0.81 8.41
N ILE A 68 -15.76 -1.50 7.28
CA ILE A 68 -16.52 -2.74 7.21
C ILE A 68 -15.91 -3.82 8.12
N LEU A 69 -14.58 -3.88 8.21
CA LEU A 69 -13.89 -4.83 9.10
C LEU A 69 -13.76 -4.34 10.55
N GLY A 70 -14.24 -3.13 10.86
CA GLY A 70 -14.02 -2.52 12.16
C GLY A 70 -12.57 -2.11 12.42
N MET A 71 -11.77 -1.98 11.36
CA MET A 71 -10.38 -1.58 11.42
C MET A 71 -10.25 -0.06 11.40
N LYS A 72 -9.55 0.50 12.38
CA LYS A 72 -9.36 1.95 12.48
C LYS A 72 -8.00 2.34 11.90
N ILE A 73 -8.02 3.07 10.80
CA ILE A 73 -6.80 3.60 10.18
C ILE A 73 -6.31 4.80 10.98
N PRO A 74 -5.03 4.81 11.45
CA PRO A 74 -4.52 5.86 12.34
C PRO A 74 -4.04 7.12 11.60
N TYR A 75 -4.42 7.32 10.36
CA TYR A 75 -4.07 8.47 9.52
C TYR A 75 -5.32 9.04 8.87
N ASP A 76 -5.33 10.34 8.58
CA ASP A 76 -6.41 10.95 7.82
C ASP A 76 -6.22 10.76 6.31
N ALA A 77 -7.26 11.06 5.55
CA ALA A 77 -7.26 10.89 4.08
C ALA A 77 -6.18 11.76 3.42
N LYS A 78 -5.97 12.99 3.90
CA LYS A 78 -4.96 13.88 3.36
C LYS A 78 -3.55 13.29 3.52
N THR A 79 -3.23 12.76 4.69
CA THR A 79 -1.93 12.12 4.97
C THR A 79 -1.71 10.95 4.01
N LEU A 80 -2.70 10.10 3.80
CA LEU A 80 -2.57 8.95 2.90
C LEU A 80 -2.50 9.35 1.43
N ASN A 81 -3.21 10.41 1.02
CA ASN A 81 -3.10 10.94 -0.33
C ASN A 81 -1.70 11.51 -0.57
N ASP A 82 -1.19 12.31 0.35
CA ASP A 82 0.16 12.87 0.27
C ASP A 82 1.24 11.78 0.26
N ALA A 83 1.05 10.72 1.06
CA ALA A 83 1.96 9.58 1.11
C ALA A 83 2.02 8.83 -0.23
N GLN A 84 0.88 8.66 -0.89
CA GLN A 84 0.82 8.00 -2.19
C GLN A 84 1.53 8.82 -3.27
N VAL A 85 1.35 10.12 -3.29
CA VAL A 85 2.09 11.02 -4.18
C VAL A 85 3.59 10.95 -3.90
N ALA A 86 3.98 11.02 -2.63
CA ALA A 86 5.37 11.00 -2.20
C ALA A 86 6.08 9.70 -2.59
N VAL A 87 5.44 8.54 -2.39
CA VAL A 87 6.08 7.25 -2.68
C VAL A 87 6.32 7.04 -4.19
N VAL A 88 5.43 7.54 -5.05
CA VAL A 88 5.64 7.52 -6.50
C VAL A 88 6.81 8.42 -6.88
N ARG A 89 6.88 9.61 -6.29
CA ARG A 89 7.95 10.59 -6.56
C ARG A 89 9.31 10.07 -6.07
N GLU A 90 9.37 9.55 -4.86
CA GLU A 90 10.61 9.03 -4.26
C GLU A 90 11.19 7.86 -5.05
N ASN A 91 10.33 7.03 -5.65
CA ASN A 91 10.77 5.93 -6.52
C ASN A 91 11.03 6.35 -7.97
N GLY A 92 10.81 7.62 -8.32
CA GLY A 92 11.10 8.15 -9.65
C GLY A 92 10.27 7.53 -10.78
N LEU A 93 9.04 7.12 -10.50
CA LEU A 93 8.20 6.42 -11.47
C LEU A 93 7.37 7.38 -12.30
N ALA A 94 7.41 7.23 -13.62
CA ALA A 94 6.56 7.97 -14.55
C ALA A 94 5.15 7.37 -14.64
N SER A 95 5.05 6.05 -14.70
CA SER A 95 3.81 5.29 -14.63
C SER A 95 3.95 4.23 -13.56
N ALA A 96 2.93 4.04 -12.75
CA ALA A 96 3.04 3.19 -11.59
C ALA A 96 1.72 2.51 -11.22
N TYR A 97 1.85 1.41 -10.52
CA TYR A 97 0.80 0.79 -9.73
C TYR A 97 1.10 1.06 -8.26
N LEU A 98 0.09 1.42 -7.49
CA LEU A 98 0.20 1.63 -6.04
C LEU A 98 -0.65 0.59 -5.31
N ARG A 99 -0.10 0.06 -4.24
CA ARG A 99 -0.77 -0.88 -3.35
C ARG A 99 -0.81 -0.33 -1.92
N PRO A 100 -1.81 0.49 -1.58
CA PRO A 100 -2.11 0.77 -0.17
C PRO A 100 -2.63 -0.49 0.52
N LEU A 101 -2.12 -0.76 1.71
CA LEU A 101 -2.46 -1.94 2.52
C LEU A 101 -2.65 -1.51 3.96
N ALA A 102 -3.75 -1.94 4.58
CA ALA A 102 -3.99 -1.83 6.01
C ALA A 102 -4.09 -3.23 6.62
N PHE A 103 -3.36 -3.48 7.69
CA PHE A 103 -3.30 -4.79 8.32
C PHE A 103 -3.05 -4.68 9.82
N TYR A 104 -3.40 -5.73 10.55
CA TYR A 104 -3.08 -5.87 11.96
C TYR A 104 -1.70 -6.50 12.14
N GLY A 105 -0.93 -5.96 13.07
CA GLY A 105 0.44 -6.36 13.32
C GLY A 105 0.60 -7.56 14.24
N SER A 106 1.78 -7.63 14.88
CA SER A 106 2.19 -8.75 15.73
C SER A 106 2.08 -8.44 17.23
N GLU A 107 1.31 -7.42 17.62
CA GLU A 107 1.12 -7.01 19.01
C GLU A 107 0.37 -8.04 19.85
N GLY A 108 -0.34 -8.97 19.22
CA GLY A 108 -1.07 -10.05 19.88
C GLY A 108 -1.61 -11.07 18.87
N MET A 109 -2.11 -12.17 19.39
CA MET A 109 -2.73 -13.24 18.61
C MET A 109 -4.14 -13.52 19.14
N GLY A 110 -4.94 -14.23 18.33
CA GLY A 110 -6.33 -14.56 18.65
C GLY A 110 -7.31 -13.80 17.77
N ILE A 111 -8.59 -14.15 17.86
CA ILE A 111 -9.65 -13.60 16.99
C ILE A 111 -9.96 -12.14 17.33
N ARG A 112 -9.76 -11.74 18.58
CA ARG A 112 -10.02 -10.35 19.01
C ARG A 112 -8.91 -9.44 18.52
N ALA A 113 -9.31 -8.43 17.74
CA ALA A 113 -8.41 -7.46 17.14
C ALA A 113 -8.39 -6.11 17.89
N ASP A 114 -9.15 -5.96 18.98
CA ASP A 114 -9.32 -4.70 19.73
C ASP A 114 -8.04 -4.23 20.42
N MET A 115 -7.06 -5.12 20.64
CA MET A 115 -5.76 -4.81 21.25
C MET A 115 -4.65 -4.63 20.20
N LEU A 116 -4.97 -4.78 18.93
CA LEU A 116 -3.97 -4.73 17.86
C LEU A 116 -3.85 -3.32 17.28
N GLN A 117 -2.65 -3.02 16.79
CA GLN A 117 -2.43 -1.80 16.02
C GLN A 117 -2.70 -2.05 14.55
N THR A 118 -3.33 -1.06 13.90
CA THR A 118 -3.45 -1.05 12.44
C THR A 118 -2.19 -0.44 11.85
N HIS A 119 -1.55 -1.19 10.98
CA HIS A 119 -0.38 -0.76 10.23
C HIS A 119 -0.77 -0.41 8.80
N ILE A 120 -0.12 0.59 8.23
CA ILE A 120 -0.34 1.02 6.84
C ILE A 120 0.97 0.93 6.07
N ALA A 121 0.93 0.23 4.94
CA ALA A 121 2.02 0.20 3.99
C ALA A 121 1.51 0.66 2.62
N ILE A 122 2.31 1.45 1.92
CA ILE A 122 2.02 1.86 0.54
C ILE A 122 3.25 1.54 -0.29
N ALA A 123 3.14 0.48 -1.09
CA ALA A 123 4.15 0.09 -2.07
C ALA A 123 3.75 0.59 -3.46
N THR A 124 4.74 0.85 -4.29
CA THR A 124 4.51 1.24 -5.69
C THR A 124 5.61 0.66 -6.58
N TRP A 125 5.24 0.30 -7.79
CA TRP A 125 6.17 -0.23 -8.78
C TRP A 125 5.72 0.14 -10.19
N GLU A 126 6.62 -0.01 -11.14
CA GLU A 126 6.33 0.32 -12.52
C GLU A 126 5.15 -0.49 -13.05
N TRP A 127 4.21 0.20 -13.69
CA TRP A 127 3.06 -0.45 -14.31
C TRP A 127 3.52 -1.37 -15.44
N GLY A 128 3.02 -2.59 -15.43
CA GLY A 128 3.44 -3.65 -16.35
C GLY A 128 4.33 -4.71 -15.70
N ALA A 129 5.13 -4.37 -14.69
CA ALA A 129 5.91 -5.35 -13.94
C ALA A 129 5.04 -6.37 -13.18
N TYR A 130 3.80 -6.01 -12.91
CA TYR A 130 2.81 -6.83 -12.22
C TYR A 130 2.22 -7.93 -13.11
N LEU A 131 2.01 -7.65 -14.40
CA LEU A 131 1.35 -8.56 -15.34
C LEU A 131 2.32 -9.42 -16.15
N GLY A 132 3.64 -9.13 -16.07
CA GLY A 132 4.63 -9.73 -16.95
C GLY A 132 4.53 -9.22 -18.40
N GLU A 133 5.49 -9.60 -19.25
CA GLU A 133 5.52 -9.13 -20.63
C GLU A 133 4.30 -9.59 -21.46
N ASP A 134 3.76 -10.75 -21.16
CA ASP A 134 2.60 -11.31 -21.88
C ASP A 134 1.28 -10.67 -21.51
N GLY A 135 1.16 -10.13 -20.31
CA GLY A 135 -0.03 -9.41 -19.84
C GLY A 135 -0.23 -8.05 -20.47
N LEU A 136 0.80 -7.49 -21.11
CA LEU A 136 0.74 -6.21 -21.80
C LEU A 136 0.25 -6.31 -23.25
N LYS A 137 0.18 -7.51 -23.81
CA LYS A 137 -0.16 -7.76 -25.22
C LYS A 137 -1.63 -8.07 -25.47
N ASN A 138 -2.45 -8.17 -24.43
CA ASN A 138 -3.88 -8.49 -24.54
C ASN A 138 -4.76 -7.33 -24.06
#